data_f6ef78db23738f4dd86780479ddf8710
#
_entry.id   f6ef78db23738f4dd86780479ddf8710
#
_cell.length_a   1.000
_cell.length_b   1.000
_cell.length_c   1.000
_cell.angle_alpha   90.00
_cell.angle_beta   90.00
_cell.angle_gamma   90.00
#
_symmetry.space_group_name_H-M   'P 1'
#
loop_
_entity.id
_entity.type
_entity.pdbx_description
1 polymer ?
#
loop_
_entity_poly.entity_id
_entity_poly.type
_entity_poly.pdbx_seq_one_letter_code
_entity_poly.pdbx_strand_id
1 'polypeptide(L)'
;EMTHWAIINFAAMLGKIGKPGEGVGFSWHYGGGGTVQSNAIMPVGLSQGRNPIKARCPASRISEMLMNPGKEYTRDGSTHKYPLVKLIYTAGNNFMSHQQNTTELLRAMNQQVDTVICQDPWWCASSRFADIVLPATSALERDDMSTGGTYSNDKIYAMRQVIKPYGESLDDFEIFRRLAALMGVEYGFTEGKSVM
;
A
#
# COMPACT_ATOMS: atom_id res chain seq x y z
N GLU A 1 -3.25 -15.02 9.03
CA GLU A 1 -2.22 -16.07 8.95
C GLU A 1 -2.78 -17.46 9.26
N MET A 2 -3.55 -17.62 10.33
CA MET A 2 -4.13 -18.94 10.72
C MET A 2 -4.94 -19.61 9.61
N THR A 3 -5.69 -18.84 8.81
CA THR A 3 -6.48 -19.37 7.68
C THR A 3 -5.58 -20.01 6.63
N HIS A 4 -4.48 -19.36 6.27
CA HIS A 4 -3.53 -19.89 5.28
C HIS A 4 -2.87 -21.19 5.80
N TRP A 5 -2.49 -21.22 7.07
CA TRP A 5 -1.96 -22.42 7.71
C TRP A 5 -2.97 -23.57 7.71
N ALA A 6 -4.23 -23.29 8.02
CA ALA A 6 -5.29 -24.29 8.00
C ALA A 6 -5.50 -24.89 6.60
N ILE A 7 -5.47 -24.05 5.55
CA ILE A 7 -5.59 -24.50 4.15
C ILE A 7 -4.40 -25.37 3.75
N ILE A 8 -3.17 -24.99 4.10
CA ILE A 8 -1.97 -25.78 3.81
C ILE A 8 -2.05 -27.14 4.53
N ASN A 9 -2.39 -27.15 5.81
CA ASN A 9 -2.54 -28.37 6.58
C ASN A 9 -3.62 -29.26 5.99
N PHE A 10 -4.76 -28.71 5.60
CA PHE A 10 -5.84 -29.47 4.96
C PHE A 10 -5.39 -30.09 3.64
N ALA A 11 -4.69 -29.35 2.79
CA ALA A 11 -4.15 -29.89 1.54
C ALA A 11 -3.09 -31.01 1.80
N ALA A 12 -2.25 -30.84 2.83
CA ALA A 12 -1.30 -31.87 3.23
C ALA A 12 -1.99 -33.14 3.72
N MET A 13 -3.02 -33.02 4.56
CA MET A 13 -3.82 -34.14 5.06
C MET A 13 -4.50 -34.93 3.93
N LEU A 14 -4.92 -34.24 2.88
CA LEU A 14 -5.49 -34.85 1.69
C LEU A 14 -4.44 -35.44 0.73
N GLY A 15 -3.15 -35.31 1.03
CA GLY A 15 -2.06 -35.74 0.15
C GLY A 15 -1.98 -34.96 -1.16
N LYS A 16 -2.44 -33.68 -1.17
CA LYS A 16 -2.57 -32.83 -2.34
C LYS A 16 -1.38 -31.85 -2.49
N ILE A 17 -0.26 -32.14 -1.92
CA ILE A 17 0.96 -31.33 -2.03
C ILE A 17 2.04 -32.10 -2.77
N GLY A 18 2.71 -31.43 -3.70
CA GLY A 18 3.85 -31.97 -4.44
C GLY A 18 3.49 -32.90 -5.62
N LYS A 19 2.26 -32.93 -6.06
CA LYS A 19 1.82 -33.67 -7.23
C LYS A 19 1.42 -32.72 -8.36
N PRO A 20 1.64 -33.09 -9.64
CA PRO A 20 1.22 -32.28 -10.78
C PRO A 20 -0.29 -31.99 -10.76
N GLY A 21 -0.67 -30.73 -10.89
CA GLY A 21 -2.06 -30.26 -10.87
C GLY A 21 -2.71 -30.19 -9.49
N GLU A 22 -1.99 -30.54 -8.43
CA GLU A 22 -2.44 -30.46 -7.04
C GLU A 22 -1.64 -29.43 -6.25
N GLY A 23 -2.18 -28.95 -5.13
CA GLY A 23 -1.50 -27.99 -4.24
C GLY A 23 -2.40 -26.87 -3.77
N VAL A 24 -1.77 -25.86 -3.18
CA VAL A 24 -2.44 -24.64 -2.70
C VAL A 24 -1.81 -23.45 -3.39
N GLY A 25 -2.61 -22.65 -4.08
CA GLY A 25 -2.17 -21.40 -4.69
C GLY A 25 -2.54 -20.20 -3.84
N PHE A 26 -1.55 -19.38 -3.51
CA PHE A 26 -1.72 -18.11 -2.81
C PHE A 26 -1.27 -16.95 -3.68
N SER A 27 -2.13 -15.95 -3.83
CA SER A 27 -1.76 -14.63 -4.40
C SER A 27 -0.85 -14.69 -5.64
N TRP A 28 -1.31 -15.30 -6.68
CA TRP A 28 -0.56 -15.46 -7.93
C TRP A 28 0.05 -14.17 -8.49
N HIS A 29 -0.49 -13.02 -8.14
CA HIS A 29 -0.01 -11.72 -8.63
C HIS A 29 1.04 -11.05 -7.73
N TYR A 30 1.29 -11.54 -6.51
CA TYR A 30 2.30 -10.95 -5.62
C TYR A 30 3.64 -11.69 -5.60
N GLY A 31 3.67 -12.91 -5.98
CA GLY A 31 4.81 -13.73 -5.70
C GLY A 31 5.58 -14.25 -6.90
N GLY A 32 5.24 -13.85 -8.12
CA GLY A 32 5.91 -14.38 -9.31
C GLY A 32 5.83 -15.91 -9.40
N GLY A 33 4.82 -16.53 -8.77
CA GLY A 33 4.62 -17.96 -8.80
C GLY A 33 4.38 -18.45 -10.22
N GLY A 34 5.19 -19.36 -10.71
CA GLY A 34 5.15 -19.86 -12.07
C GLY A 34 5.79 -18.94 -13.09
N THR A 35 6.62 -18.02 -12.69
CA THR A 35 7.37 -17.15 -13.61
C THR A 35 8.29 -17.97 -14.50
N VAL A 36 8.15 -17.75 -15.79
CA VAL A 36 9.23 -18.02 -16.73
C VAL A 36 10.39 -17.13 -16.32
N GLN A 37 11.57 -17.72 -16.12
CA GLN A 37 12.78 -16.94 -15.86
C GLN A 37 12.97 -15.98 -17.02
N SER A 38 12.84 -14.69 -16.75
CA SER A 38 13.17 -13.62 -17.68
C SER A 38 14.28 -12.77 -17.06
N ASN A 39 15.06 -12.11 -17.90
CA ASN A 39 15.98 -11.07 -17.45
C ASN A 39 15.16 -9.86 -17.00
N ALA A 40 14.57 -9.93 -15.83
CA ALA A 40 13.73 -8.88 -15.29
C ALA A 40 14.54 -7.58 -15.20
N ILE A 41 14.15 -6.58 -15.95
CA ILE A 41 14.59 -5.21 -15.73
C ILE A 41 13.77 -4.70 -14.54
N MET A 42 14.37 -4.73 -13.37
CA MET A 42 13.78 -4.03 -12.24
C MET A 42 14.01 -2.53 -12.43
N PRO A 43 12.99 -1.73 -12.70
CA PRO A 43 13.17 -0.29 -12.71
C PRO A 43 13.68 0.13 -11.33
N VAL A 44 14.71 0.96 -11.33
CA VAL A 44 15.22 1.53 -10.08
C VAL A 44 14.09 2.36 -9.49
N GLY A 45 13.53 1.91 -8.38
CA GLY A 45 12.52 2.68 -7.65
C GLY A 45 13.10 4.01 -7.16
N LEU A 46 12.23 4.97 -6.89
CA LEU A 46 12.62 6.21 -6.22
C LEU A 46 13.28 5.86 -4.87
N SER A 47 14.31 6.61 -4.51
CA SER A 47 14.94 6.46 -3.21
C SER A 47 13.90 6.65 -2.10
N GLN A 48 13.71 5.64 -1.27
CA GLN A 48 12.76 5.72 -0.14
C GLN A 48 13.41 6.29 1.13
N GLY A 49 14.69 6.66 1.06
CA GLY A 49 15.42 7.09 2.23
C GLY A 49 15.51 6.00 3.31
N ARG A 50 15.79 6.41 4.53
CA ARG A 50 15.86 5.51 5.68
C ARG A 50 14.61 5.70 6.57
N ASN A 51 13.80 4.66 6.69
CA ASN A 51 12.69 4.68 7.65
C ASN A 51 13.26 4.69 9.09
N PRO A 52 13.02 5.74 9.87
CA PRO A 52 13.49 5.80 11.25
C PRO A 52 12.73 4.83 12.18
N ILE A 53 11.52 4.42 11.79
CA ILE A 53 10.66 3.55 12.60
C ILE A 53 11.02 2.09 12.32
N LYS A 54 11.50 1.40 13.34
CA LYS A 54 11.87 -0.02 13.24
C LYS A 54 10.71 -0.97 13.60
N ALA A 55 9.75 -0.50 14.39
CA ALA A 55 8.60 -1.30 14.77
C ALA A 55 7.71 -1.61 13.56
N ARG A 56 7.26 -2.85 13.45
CA ARG A 56 6.40 -3.33 12.36
C ARG A 56 5.17 -3.99 12.94
N CYS A 57 4.00 -3.43 12.68
CA CYS A 57 2.73 -4.06 13.02
C CYS A 57 2.27 -4.96 11.84
N PRO A 58 1.74 -6.16 12.11
CA PRO A 58 1.09 -6.96 11.07
C PRO A 58 -0.09 -6.21 10.47
N ALA A 59 -0.20 -6.18 9.13
CA ALA A 59 -1.28 -5.48 8.44
C ALA A 59 -2.68 -5.98 8.86
N SER A 60 -2.81 -7.27 9.15
CA SER A 60 -4.06 -7.88 9.65
C SER A 60 -4.48 -7.44 11.06
N ARG A 61 -3.63 -6.71 11.79
CA ARG A 61 -3.88 -6.27 13.18
C ARG A 61 -4.02 -4.75 13.32
N ILE A 62 -4.26 -4.03 12.23
CA ILE A 62 -4.37 -2.57 12.26
C ILE A 62 -5.51 -2.11 13.16
N SER A 63 -6.69 -2.73 13.08
CA SER A 63 -7.83 -2.39 13.97
C SER A 63 -7.47 -2.60 15.45
N GLU A 64 -6.80 -3.71 15.78
CA GLU A 64 -6.32 -3.98 17.13
C GLU A 64 -5.29 -2.94 17.59
N MET A 65 -4.36 -2.58 16.70
CA MET A 65 -3.34 -1.56 16.96
C MET A 65 -3.96 -0.21 17.30
N LEU A 66 -4.93 0.23 16.51
CA LEU A 66 -5.60 1.51 16.71
C LEU A 66 -6.37 1.54 18.03
N MET A 67 -7.06 0.44 18.38
CA MET A 67 -7.87 0.34 19.59
C MET A 67 -7.06 0.19 20.88
N ASN A 68 -5.80 -0.21 20.81
CA ASN A 68 -5.01 -0.58 21.99
C ASN A 68 -3.61 0.09 22.00
N PRO A 69 -3.52 1.43 21.98
CA PRO A 69 -2.23 2.10 22.09
C PRO A 69 -1.47 1.65 23.33
N GLY A 70 -0.17 1.37 23.20
CA GLY A 70 0.67 0.93 24.31
C GLY A 70 0.58 -0.55 24.70
N LYS A 71 -0.42 -1.29 24.21
CA LYS A 71 -0.55 -2.73 24.45
C LYS A 71 0.62 -3.48 23.77
N GLU A 72 1.14 -4.48 24.46
CA GLU A 72 2.19 -5.34 23.93
C GLU A 72 1.64 -6.37 22.93
N TYR A 73 2.42 -6.63 21.91
CA TYR A 73 2.18 -7.70 20.94
C TYR A 73 3.51 -8.38 20.58
N THR A 74 3.42 -9.65 20.23
CA THR A 74 4.60 -10.43 19.80
C THR A 74 4.62 -10.57 18.29
N ARG A 75 5.79 -10.33 17.71
CA ARG A 75 6.08 -10.58 16.31
C ARG A 75 7.52 -11.05 16.13
N ASP A 76 7.72 -12.07 15.30
CA ASP A 76 9.04 -12.61 14.96
C ASP A 76 9.89 -12.91 16.22
N GLY A 77 9.24 -13.44 17.28
CA GLY A 77 9.89 -13.77 18.56
C GLY A 77 10.24 -12.56 19.43
N SER A 78 9.89 -11.34 19.02
CA SER A 78 10.16 -10.11 19.77
C SER A 78 8.86 -9.46 20.26
N THR A 79 8.94 -8.78 21.41
CA THR A 79 7.82 -8.03 21.98
C THR A 79 7.91 -6.57 21.55
N HIS A 80 6.80 -6.03 21.08
CA HIS A 80 6.63 -4.65 20.64
C HIS A 80 5.42 -4.03 21.34
N LYS A 81 5.29 -2.70 21.24
CA LYS A 81 4.10 -1.97 21.72
C LYS A 81 3.41 -1.26 20.58
N TYR A 82 2.09 -1.25 20.57
CA TYR A 82 1.32 -0.50 19.59
C TYR A 82 1.53 1.00 19.78
N PRO A 83 1.79 1.74 18.70
CA PRO A 83 1.88 3.20 18.76
C PRO A 83 0.51 3.84 18.99
N LEU A 84 0.52 5.06 19.50
CA LEU A 84 -0.64 5.94 19.44
C LEU A 84 -0.68 6.58 18.05
N VAL A 85 -1.68 6.24 17.25
CA VAL A 85 -1.86 6.78 15.90
C VAL A 85 -2.90 7.88 15.94
N LYS A 86 -2.52 9.10 15.57
CA LYS A 86 -3.38 10.27 15.54
C LYS A 86 -3.78 10.70 14.13
N LEU A 87 -2.97 10.34 13.15
CA LEU A 87 -3.21 10.65 11.74
C LEU A 87 -3.02 9.41 10.89
N ILE A 88 -3.95 9.16 9.99
CA ILE A 88 -3.84 8.17 8.91
C ILE A 88 -3.81 8.92 7.59
N TYR A 89 -2.77 8.68 6.79
CA TYR A 89 -2.67 9.17 5.41
C TYR A 89 -2.61 7.99 4.46
N THR A 90 -3.57 7.91 3.54
CA THR A 90 -3.60 6.88 2.50
C THR A 90 -3.44 7.52 1.13
N ALA A 91 -2.53 6.98 0.32
CA ALA A 91 -2.32 7.42 -1.05
C ALA A 91 -2.42 6.21 -1.99
N GLY A 92 -3.33 6.31 -2.97
CA GLY A 92 -3.55 5.26 -3.96
C GLY A 92 -3.97 3.90 -3.39
N ASN A 93 -4.66 3.91 -2.26
CA ASN A 93 -5.07 2.68 -1.58
C ASN A 93 -6.48 2.81 -0.99
N ASN A 94 -7.38 1.96 -1.44
CA ASN A 94 -8.69 1.83 -0.81
C ASN A 94 -8.60 1.07 0.52
N PHE A 95 -7.95 1.71 1.50
CA PHE A 95 -7.65 1.18 2.83
C PHE A 95 -8.87 0.52 3.48
N MET A 96 -10.04 1.14 3.41
CA MET A 96 -11.27 0.63 4.02
C MET A 96 -11.74 -0.70 3.42
N SER A 97 -11.47 -0.96 2.14
CA SER A 97 -11.87 -2.21 1.49
C SER A 97 -10.80 -3.30 1.56
N HIS A 98 -9.54 -2.90 1.75
CA HIS A 98 -8.41 -3.84 1.77
C HIS A 98 -8.09 -4.40 3.16
N GLN A 99 -8.51 -3.72 4.22
CA GLN A 99 -8.22 -4.18 5.58
C GLN A 99 -9.27 -5.17 6.09
N GLN A 100 -8.81 -6.10 6.92
CA GLN A 100 -9.67 -7.08 7.57
C GLN A 100 -10.53 -6.41 8.64
N ASN A 101 -11.72 -6.98 8.88
CA ASN A 101 -12.63 -6.54 9.92
C ASN A 101 -12.99 -5.05 9.81
N THR A 102 -13.57 -4.66 8.69
CA THR A 102 -13.91 -3.27 8.36
C THR A 102 -14.75 -2.57 9.43
N THR A 103 -15.67 -3.29 10.09
CA THR A 103 -16.50 -2.73 11.16
C THR A 103 -15.65 -2.27 12.35
N GLU A 104 -14.72 -3.10 12.81
CA GLU A 104 -13.80 -2.73 13.90
C GLU A 104 -12.81 -1.66 13.46
N LEU A 105 -12.39 -1.68 12.19
CA LEU A 105 -11.53 -0.64 11.65
C LEU A 105 -12.21 0.73 11.71
N LEU A 106 -13.43 0.84 11.22
CA LEU A 106 -14.23 2.06 11.29
C LEU A 106 -14.41 2.55 12.73
N ARG A 107 -14.73 1.63 13.62
CA ARG A 107 -14.87 1.95 15.06
C ARG A 107 -13.57 2.49 15.63
N ALA A 108 -12.47 1.82 15.35
CA ALA A 108 -11.14 2.22 15.83
C ALA A 108 -10.72 3.59 15.29
N MET A 109 -10.94 3.84 14.00
CA MET A 109 -10.66 5.14 13.38
C MET A 109 -11.48 6.25 14.05
N ASN A 110 -12.78 6.06 14.19
CA ASN A 110 -13.66 7.07 14.80
C ASN A 110 -13.35 7.37 16.28
N GLN A 111 -12.79 6.41 17.02
CA GLN A 111 -12.53 6.55 18.44
C GLN A 111 -11.11 7.03 18.77
N GLN A 112 -10.13 6.72 17.93
CA GLN A 112 -8.71 6.85 18.28
C GLN A 112 -7.91 7.75 17.33
N VAL A 113 -8.40 7.97 16.11
CA VAL A 113 -7.69 8.74 15.10
C VAL A 113 -8.30 10.13 14.98
N ASP A 114 -7.44 11.15 15.06
CA ASP A 114 -7.92 12.55 15.04
C ASP A 114 -8.15 13.03 13.58
N THR A 115 -7.41 12.48 12.61
CA THR A 115 -7.49 12.92 11.21
C THR A 115 -7.20 11.78 10.25
N VAL A 116 -8.03 11.65 9.22
CA VAL A 116 -7.84 10.71 8.12
C VAL A 116 -7.74 11.49 6.81
N ILE A 117 -6.64 11.33 6.10
CA ILE A 117 -6.40 11.93 4.79
C ILE A 117 -6.41 10.83 3.73
N CYS A 118 -7.18 11.01 2.67
CA CYS A 118 -7.21 10.12 1.53
C CYS A 118 -6.80 10.86 0.26
N GLN A 119 -5.75 10.40 -0.38
CA GLN A 119 -5.28 10.86 -1.70
C GLN A 119 -5.58 9.77 -2.72
N ASP A 120 -6.52 10.00 -3.60
CA ASP A 120 -6.99 8.97 -4.53
C ASP A 120 -7.62 9.64 -5.77
N PRO A 121 -7.43 9.08 -6.99
CA PRO A 121 -8.14 9.54 -8.19
C PRO A 121 -9.63 9.18 -8.19
N TRP A 122 -10.07 8.27 -7.32
CA TRP A 122 -11.44 7.77 -7.29
C TRP A 122 -12.14 8.05 -5.97
N TRP A 123 -13.43 8.33 -6.05
CA TRP A 123 -14.28 8.46 -4.87
C TRP A 123 -14.61 7.08 -4.27
N CYS A 124 -13.60 6.45 -3.68
CA CYS A 124 -13.68 5.11 -3.13
C CYS A 124 -14.24 5.10 -1.69
N ALA A 125 -14.33 3.91 -1.08
CA ALA A 125 -14.80 3.78 0.30
C ALA A 125 -13.91 4.57 1.29
N SER A 126 -12.58 4.55 1.09
CA SER A 126 -11.66 5.31 1.95
C SER A 126 -11.88 6.81 1.87
N SER A 127 -12.18 7.35 0.67
CA SER A 127 -12.46 8.78 0.49
C SER A 127 -13.74 9.22 1.25
N ARG A 128 -14.73 8.33 1.35
CA ARG A 128 -15.99 8.63 2.07
C ARG A 128 -15.83 8.70 3.58
N PHE A 129 -14.81 8.10 4.13
CA PHE A 129 -14.50 8.09 5.57
C PHE A 129 -13.32 8.98 5.94
N ALA A 130 -12.75 9.70 4.98
CA ALA A 130 -11.68 10.63 5.22
C ALA A 130 -12.22 12.00 5.63
N ASP A 131 -11.49 12.68 6.50
CA ASP A 131 -11.75 14.07 6.87
C ASP A 131 -11.28 15.03 5.77
N ILE A 132 -10.21 14.65 5.07
CA ILE A 132 -9.62 15.42 3.97
C ILE A 132 -9.42 14.48 2.78
N VAL A 133 -9.92 14.90 1.61
CA VAL A 133 -9.70 14.18 0.35
C VAL A 133 -8.85 15.07 -0.57
N LEU A 134 -7.73 14.53 -1.02
CA LEU A 134 -6.84 15.17 -1.99
C LEU A 134 -7.02 14.45 -3.34
N PRO A 135 -7.63 15.08 -4.33
CA PRO A 135 -7.85 14.46 -5.63
C PRO A 135 -6.51 14.29 -6.37
N ALA A 136 -6.18 13.06 -6.69
CA ALA A 136 -4.99 12.72 -7.48
C ALA A 136 -5.35 12.49 -8.95
N THR A 137 -4.38 12.67 -9.85
CA THR A 137 -4.55 12.33 -11.26
C THR A 137 -4.58 10.82 -11.48
N SER A 138 -5.40 10.39 -12.42
CA SER A 138 -5.37 9.03 -12.95
C SER A 138 -4.18 8.82 -13.89
N ALA A 139 -3.89 7.58 -14.24
CA ALA A 139 -2.80 7.24 -15.17
C ALA A 139 -2.97 7.85 -16.59
N LEU A 140 -4.19 8.23 -16.96
CA LEU A 140 -4.46 8.89 -18.25
C LEU A 140 -4.25 10.41 -18.20
N GLU A 141 -4.19 10.99 -17.02
CA GLU A 141 -4.11 12.43 -16.79
C GLU A 141 -2.69 12.93 -16.51
N ARG A 142 -1.70 12.06 -16.54
CA ARG A 142 -0.28 12.40 -16.30
C ARG A 142 0.66 11.62 -17.20
N ASP A 143 1.87 12.12 -17.35
CA ASP A 143 3.00 11.32 -17.84
C ASP A 143 3.53 10.43 -16.71
N ASP A 144 3.76 9.16 -17.00
CA ASP A 144 4.19 8.18 -16.01
C ASP A 144 5.00 7.07 -16.67
N MET A 145 5.49 6.14 -15.88
CA MET A 145 6.17 4.92 -16.33
C MET A 145 5.55 3.69 -15.68
N SER A 146 5.45 2.62 -16.43
CA SER A 146 5.01 1.33 -15.90
C SER A 146 5.92 0.21 -16.37
N THR A 147 5.91 -0.91 -15.66
CA THR A 147 6.60 -2.13 -16.05
C THR A 147 5.65 -3.12 -16.68
N GLY A 148 6.12 -3.89 -17.64
CA GLY A 148 5.32 -4.88 -18.34
C GLY A 148 5.17 -6.16 -17.55
N GLY A 149 3.93 -6.44 -17.21
CA GLY A 149 3.49 -7.74 -16.72
C GLY A 149 4.04 -8.15 -15.36
N THR A 150 3.22 -8.87 -14.64
CA THR A 150 3.58 -9.37 -13.30
C THR A 150 4.68 -10.44 -13.37
N TYR A 151 4.85 -11.07 -14.51
CA TYR A 151 5.69 -12.26 -14.66
C TYR A 151 6.95 -12.03 -15.48
N SER A 152 6.92 -11.23 -16.52
CA SER A 152 8.10 -10.99 -17.36
C SER A 152 8.94 -9.82 -16.87
N ASN A 153 8.34 -8.71 -16.48
CA ASN A 153 9.02 -7.47 -16.04
C ASN A 153 10.25 -7.10 -16.89
N ASP A 154 10.20 -7.42 -18.17
CA ASP A 154 11.29 -7.25 -19.14
C ASP A 154 11.14 -5.98 -19.96
N LYS A 155 10.10 -5.19 -19.69
CA LYS A 155 9.77 -3.96 -20.45
C LYS A 155 9.41 -2.83 -19.52
N ILE A 156 9.80 -1.63 -19.91
CA ILE A 156 9.36 -0.37 -19.32
C ILE A 156 8.52 0.35 -20.37
N TYR A 157 7.33 0.78 -19.98
CA TYR A 157 6.43 1.52 -20.83
C TYR A 157 6.41 2.98 -20.40
N ALA A 158 6.59 3.89 -21.34
CA ALA A 158 6.26 5.30 -21.15
C ALA A 158 4.73 5.45 -21.31
N MET A 159 4.10 5.94 -20.27
CA MET A 159 2.68 6.24 -20.25
C MET A 159 2.52 7.74 -20.46
N ARG A 160 2.06 8.14 -21.64
CA ARG A 160 1.87 9.55 -21.97
C ARG A 160 0.50 10.02 -21.53
N GLN A 161 0.43 11.26 -21.06
CA GLN A 161 -0.82 11.94 -20.77
C GLN A 161 -1.74 11.95 -22.00
N VAL A 162 -2.98 11.51 -21.85
CA VAL A 162 -3.99 11.41 -22.89
C VAL A 162 -5.07 12.48 -22.73
N ILE A 163 -5.42 12.79 -21.50
CA ILE A 163 -6.44 13.78 -21.15
C ILE A 163 -5.87 14.76 -20.13
N LYS A 164 -6.46 15.95 -20.06
CA LYS A 164 -6.09 16.94 -19.02
C LYS A 164 -6.61 16.48 -17.65
N PRO A 165 -5.90 16.80 -16.56
CA PRO A 165 -6.39 16.58 -15.20
C PRO A 165 -7.79 17.16 -15.01
N TYR A 166 -8.65 16.41 -14.34
CA TYR A 166 -10.02 16.85 -14.08
C TYR A 166 -10.10 17.68 -12.80
N GLY A 167 -10.76 18.83 -12.89
CA GLY A 167 -10.99 19.70 -11.74
C GLY A 167 -9.69 20.19 -11.11
N GLU A 168 -9.52 19.95 -9.82
CA GLU A 168 -8.35 20.36 -9.03
C GLU A 168 -7.37 19.20 -8.80
N SER A 169 -7.50 18.09 -9.53
CA SER A 169 -6.61 16.95 -9.36
C SER A 169 -5.16 17.29 -9.73
N LEU A 170 -4.24 16.80 -8.91
CA LEU A 170 -2.79 16.98 -9.07
C LEU A 170 -2.08 15.64 -9.08
N ASP A 171 -0.91 15.60 -9.68
CA ASP A 171 -0.07 14.42 -9.60
C ASP A 171 0.35 14.11 -8.16
N ASP A 172 0.47 12.85 -7.81
CA ASP A 172 0.90 12.41 -6.49
C ASP A 172 2.21 13.08 -6.06
N PHE A 173 3.16 13.21 -6.99
CA PHE A 173 4.43 13.90 -6.72
C PHE A 173 4.19 15.36 -6.37
N GLU A 174 3.34 16.07 -7.10
CA GLU A 174 3.05 17.49 -6.87
C GLU A 174 2.32 17.71 -5.54
N ILE A 175 1.40 16.81 -5.16
CA ILE A 175 0.74 16.84 -3.86
C ILE A 175 1.78 16.71 -2.74
N PHE A 176 2.65 15.70 -2.81
CA PHE A 176 3.69 15.49 -1.81
C PHE A 176 4.74 16.60 -1.82
N ARG A 177 5.09 17.15 -2.99
CA ARG A 177 6.00 18.30 -3.10
C ARG A 177 5.46 19.51 -2.34
N ARG A 178 4.18 19.84 -2.53
CA ARG A 178 3.54 20.96 -1.79
C ARG A 178 3.49 20.70 -0.30
N LEU A 179 3.17 19.50 0.13
CA LEU A 179 3.23 19.13 1.53
C LEU A 179 4.65 19.27 2.10
N ALA A 180 5.65 18.78 1.37
CA ALA A 180 7.05 18.88 1.76
C ALA A 180 7.53 20.35 1.85
N ALA A 181 7.07 21.20 0.94
CA ALA A 181 7.35 22.65 0.99
C ALA A 181 6.77 23.29 2.26
N LEU A 182 5.52 22.99 2.60
CA LEU A 182 4.88 23.48 3.82
C LEU A 182 5.58 22.97 5.10
N MET A 183 6.17 21.79 5.03
CA MET A 183 6.96 21.20 6.13
C MET A 183 8.42 21.66 6.15
N GLY A 184 8.87 22.45 5.18
CA GLY A 184 10.26 22.92 5.06
C GLY A 184 11.27 21.85 4.63
N VAL A 185 10.80 20.76 4.00
CA VAL A 185 11.65 19.62 3.56
C VAL A 185 11.57 19.36 2.06
N GLU A 186 11.10 20.31 1.26
CA GLU A 186 10.88 20.16 -0.19
C GLU A 186 12.12 19.65 -0.93
N TYR A 187 13.28 20.24 -0.67
CA TYR A 187 14.52 19.82 -1.33
C TYR A 187 14.89 18.37 -0.97
N GLY A 188 14.69 17.98 0.28
CA GLY A 188 14.94 16.60 0.72
C GLY A 188 14.03 15.57 0.03
N PHE A 189 12.81 15.98 -0.34
CA PHE A 189 11.86 15.15 -1.06
C PHE A 189 12.14 15.13 -2.58
N THR A 190 12.37 16.28 -3.18
CA THR A 190 12.47 16.44 -4.63
C THR A 190 13.89 16.28 -5.17
N GLU A 191 14.93 16.44 -4.35
CA GLU A 191 16.32 16.59 -4.80
C GLU A 191 16.50 17.72 -5.83
N GLY A 192 15.63 18.73 -5.79
CA GLY A 192 15.58 19.81 -6.78
C GLY A 192 14.99 19.42 -8.13
N LYS A 193 14.36 18.23 -8.25
CA LYS A 193 13.71 17.77 -9.48
C LYS A 193 12.26 18.21 -9.52
N SER A 194 11.71 18.34 -10.73
CA SER A 194 10.28 18.56 -10.99
C SER A 194 9.69 17.38 -11.76
N VAL A 195 8.38 17.27 -11.78
CA VAL A 195 7.68 16.47 -12.80
C VAL A 195 7.99 17.11 -14.15
N MET A 196 8.41 16.30 -15.11
CA MET A 196 8.67 16.76 -16.48
C MET A 196 7.35 17.05 -17.20
#